data_c9196dff56a8e8fa8acbafb941388ac5
#
_entry.id   c9196dff56a8e8fa8acbafb941388ac5
#
_cell.length_a   1.000
_cell.length_b   1.000
_cell.length_c   1.000
_cell.angle_alpha   90.00
_cell.angle_beta   90.00
_cell.angle_gamma   90.00
#
_symmetry.space_group_name_H-M   'P 1'
#
loop_
_entity.id
_entity.type
_entity.pdbx_description
1 polymer ?
#
loop_
_entity_poly.entity_id
_entity_poly.type
_entity_poly.pdbx_seq_one_letter_code
_entity_poly.pdbx_strand_id
1 'polypeptide(L)'
;TLILLYRLRLLYHLYPGKKFLVLTHNRPLSHDIQSRFARLEGELPEAIEWRTFNGWCYNHWPKKPTWVAPLSIQQRERTVREAWQKALSNTAITEHMLLSEIDWVKDQPPLNQADYLSADRRGRGFGLNTEQRQRMWIAIETYQHILDQQGALDWGDVPQRIWRFAEEKKV
;
A
#
# COMPACT_ATOMS: atom_id res chain seq x y z
N THR A 1 -15.64 9.48 7.76
CA THR A 1 -16.61 9.29 6.63
C THR A 1 -17.41 10.56 6.38
N LEU A 2 -18.06 11.16 7.37
CA LEU A 2 -18.84 12.39 7.19
C LEU A 2 -18.00 13.57 6.67
N ILE A 3 -16.81 13.77 7.21
CA ILE A 3 -15.86 14.81 6.76
C ILE A 3 -15.55 14.66 5.28
N LEU A 4 -15.32 13.42 4.81
CA LEU A 4 -15.08 13.15 3.39
C LEU A 4 -16.29 13.55 2.52
N LEU A 5 -17.51 13.20 2.94
CA LEU A 5 -18.73 13.53 2.21
C LEU A 5 -18.95 15.05 2.06
N TYR A 6 -18.84 15.77 3.17
CA TYR A 6 -19.03 17.23 3.14
C TYR A 6 -17.89 17.94 2.39
N ARG A 7 -16.66 17.44 2.50
CA ARG A 7 -15.52 17.96 1.73
C ARG A 7 -15.72 17.72 0.23
N LEU A 8 -16.12 16.51 -0.16
CA LEU A 8 -16.41 16.20 -1.56
C LEU A 8 -17.53 17.09 -2.10
N ARG A 9 -18.63 17.23 -1.35
CA ARG A 9 -19.74 18.11 -1.70
C ARG A 9 -19.27 19.56 -1.93
N LEU A 10 -18.52 20.10 -0.98
CA LEU A 10 -17.97 21.45 -1.08
C LEU A 10 -17.08 21.60 -2.33
N LEU A 11 -16.18 20.67 -2.57
CA LEU A 11 -15.28 20.72 -3.74
C LEU A 11 -16.04 20.58 -5.06
N TYR A 12 -17.06 19.74 -5.10
CA TYR A 12 -17.91 19.55 -6.28
C TYR A 12 -18.61 20.85 -6.68
N HIS A 13 -19.15 21.60 -5.71
CA HIS A 13 -19.79 22.88 -5.97
C HIS A 13 -18.80 24.02 -6.22
N LEU A 14 -17.65 24.03 -5.58
CA LEU A 14 -16.63 25.06 -5.77
C LEU A 14 -15.89 24.96 -7.12
N TYR A 15 -15.82 23.76 -7.68
CA TYR A 15 -15.08 23.50 -8.92
C TYR A 15 -15.97 22.83 -9.99
N PRO A 16 -16.96 23.54 -10.54
CA PRO A 16 -17.85 22.99 -11.55
C PRO A 16 -17.06 22.57 -12.79
N GLY A 17 -17.37 21.42 -13.35
CA GLY A 17 -16.70 20.86 -14.54
C GLY A 17 -15.40 20.11 -14.24
N LYS A 18 -14.93 20.04 -12.98
CA LYS A 18 -13.83 19.15 -12.61
C LYS A 18 -14.33 17.73 -12.35
N LYS A 19 -13.47 16.77 -12.63
CA LYS A 19 -13.69 15.36 -12.27
C LYS A 19 -13.08 15.07 -10.90
N PHE A 20 -13.76 14.25 -10.13
CA PHE A 20 -13.34 13.85 -8.78
C PHE A 20 -13.19 12.33 -8.72
N LEU A 21 -12.14 11.86 -8.06
CA LEU A 21 -11.95 10.46 -7.74
C LEU A 21 -12.06 10.25 -6.24
N VAL A 22 -12.98 9.38 -5.83
CA VAL A 22 -13.13 8.96 -4.44
C VAL A 22 -12.64 7.54 -4.28
N LEU A 23 -11.54 7.38 -3.54
CA LEU A 23 -10.95 6.07 -3.24
C LEU A 23 -11.36 5.62 -1.84
N THR A 24 -11.78 4.37 -1.74
CA THR A 24 -12.15 3.72 -0.49
C THR A 24 -11.37 2.41 -0.31
N HIS A 25 -11.29 1.92 0.92
CA HIS A 25 -10.61 0.67 1.20
C HIS A 25 -11.34 -0.55 0.62
N ASN A 26 -12.66 -0.60 0.73
CA ASN A 26 -13.46 -1.75 0.31
C ASN A 26 -14.79 -1.34 -0.35
N ARG A 27 -15.44 -2.30 -1.01
CA ARG A 27 -16.71 -2.08 -1.72
C ARG A 27 -17.87 -1.68 -0.81
N PRO A 28 -18.11 -2.33 0.36
CA PRO A 28 -19.19 -1.93 1.26
C PRO A 28 -19.10 -0.47 1.68
N LEU A 29 -17.90 0.01 2.05
CA LEU A 29 -17.68 1.40 2.40
C LEU A 29 -17.93 2.33 1.20
N SER A 30 -17.48 1.94 -0.01
CA SER A 30 -17.73 2.70 -1.23
C SER A 30 -19.23 2.89 -1.46
N HIS A 31 -20.01 1.82 -1.37
CA HIS A 31 -21.46 1.87 -1.57
C HIS A 31 -22.18 2.69 -0.49
N ASP A 32 -21.77 2.56 0.78
CA ASP A 32 -22.36 3.37 1.87
C ASP A 32 -22.10 4.87 1.64
N ILE A 33 -20.88 5.25 1.28
CA ILE A 33 -20.53 6.65 1.00
C ILE A 33 -21.29 7.18 -0.22
N GLN A 34 -21.39 6.42 -1.31
CA GLN A 34 -22.18 6.77 -2.49
C GLN A 34 -23.64 7.01 -2.15
N SER A 35 -24.26 6.09 -1.41
CA SER A 35 -25.66 6.18 -0.99
C SER A 35 -25.92 7.41 -0.12
N ARG A 36 -24.99 7.75 0.77
CA ARG A 36 -25.08 8.96 1.59
C ARG A 36 -24.90 10.22 0.77
N PHE A 37 -23.97 10.22 -0.19
CA PHE A 37 -23.74 11.35 -1.08
C PHE A 37 -24.97 11.61 -1.96
N ALA A 38 -25.55 10.57 -2.55
CA ALA A 38 -26.78 10.68 -3.33
C ALA A 38 -27.93 11.28 -2.53
N ARG A 39 -28.06 10.94 -1.23
CA ARG A 39 -29.08 11.57 -0.36
C ARG A 39 -28.81 13.05 -0.09
N LEU A 40 -27.56 13.48 -0.08
CA LEU A 40 -27.18 14.88 0.14
C LEU A 40 -27.37 15.75 -1.11
N GLU A 41 -27.12 15.19 -2.29
CA GLU A 41 -27.17 15.90 -3.57
C GLU A 41 -28.46 15.64 -4.37
N GLY A 42 -29.23 14.61 -4.00
CA GLY A 42 -30.40 14.14 -4.77
C GLY A 42 -30.05 13.11 -5.82
N GLU A 43 -28.82 13.07 -6.30
CA GLU A 43 -28.32 12.12 -7.30
C GLU A 43 -26.83 11.85 -7.14
N LEU A 44 -26.30 10.90 -7.93
CA LEU A 44 -24.84 10.66 -8.05
C LEU A 44 -24.32 11.35 -9.32
N PRO A 45 -23.54 12.44 -9.20
CA PRO A 45 -23.00 13.12 -10.37
C PRO A 45 -22.01 12.26 -11.14
N GLU A 46 -22.09 12.24 -12.48
CA GLU A 46 -21.16 11.54 -13.37
C GLU A 46 -19.70 12.05 -13.24
N ALA A 47 -19.54 13.29 -12.78
CA ALA A 47 -18.24 13.89 -12.54
C ALA A 47 -17.48 13.24 -11.36
N ILE A 48 -18.12 12.38 -10.56
CA ILE A 48 -17.51 11.73 -9.40
C ILE A 48 -17.34 10.24 -9.67
N GLU A 49 -16.11 9.82 -9.84
CA GLU A 49 -15.73 8.42 -9.97
C GLU A 49 -15.50 7.79 -8.59
N TRP A 50 -16.12 6.65 -8.34
CA TRP A 50 -16.04 5.91 -7.08
C TRP A 50 -15.33 4.59 -7.30
N ARG A 51 -14.22 4.37 -6.60
CA ARG A 51 -13.41 3.15 -6.71
C ARG A 51 -12.93 2.67 -5.35
N THR A 52 -12.68 1.38 -5.25
CA THR A 52 -11.79 0.90 -4.20
C THR A 52 -10.35 1.16 -4.61
N PHE A 53 -9.47 1.41 -3.64
CA PHE A 53 -8.05 1.64 -3.91
C PHE A 53 -7.42 0.49 -4.73
N ASN A 54 -7.65 -0.76 -4.30
CA ASN A 54 -7.14 -1.93 -5.03
C ASN A 54 -7.73 -2.05 -6.44
N GLY A 55 -9.03 -1.75 -6.62
CA GLY A 55 -9.66 -1.73 -7.94
C GLY A 55 -9.09 -0.63 -8.84
N TRP A 56 -8.77 0.52 -8.28
CA TRP A 56 -8.09 1.60 -8.98
C TRP A 56 -6.68 1.18 -9.39
N CYS A 57 -5.89 0.61 -8.48
CA CYS A 57 -4.55 0.09 -8.77
C CYS A 57 -4.56 -0.96 -9.88
N TYR A 58 -5.51 -1.91 -9.84
CA TYR A 58 -5.67 -2.91 -10.89
C TYR A 58 -5.94 -2.28 -12.25
N ASN A 59 -6.80 -1.26 -12.32
CA ASN A 59 -7.13 -0.59 -13.58
C ASN A 59 -5.95 0.20 -14.15
N HIS A 60 -5.04 0.68 -13.31
CA HIS A 60 -3.85 1.45 -13.68
C HIS A 60 -2.58 0.59 -13.72
N TRP A 61 -2.71 -0.73 -13.59
CA TRP A 61 -1.57 -1.64 -13.68
C TRP A 61 -0.88 -1.51 -15.04
N PRO A 62 0.44 -1.31 -15.09
CA PRO A 62 1.16 -0.95 -16.33
C PRO A 62 1.00 -1.97 -17.45
N LYS A 63 0.92 -3.25 -17.10
CA LYS A 63 0.76 -4.36 -18.05
C LYS A 63 -0.26 -5.34 -17.48
N LYS A 64 -1.54 -5.13 -17.78
CA LYS A 64 -2.62 -5.99 -17.25
C LYS A 64 -2.39 -7.49 -17.37
N PRO A 65 -1.82 -8.02 -18.48
CA PRO A 65 -1.51 -9.46 -18.55
C PRO A 65 -0.48 -9.95 -17.53
N THR A 66 0.28 -9.05 -16.90
CA THR A 66 1.26 -9.39 -15.86
C THR A 66 0.72 -9.22 -14.43
N TRP A 67 -0.57 -8.94 -14.28
CA TRP A 67 -1.19 -8.92 -12.97
C TRP A 67 -1.19 -10.33 -12.37
N VAL A 68 -0.57 -10.43 -11.21
CA VAL A 68 -0.60 -11.60 -10.36
C VAL A 68 -1.39 -11.24 -9.10
N ALA A 69 -2.29 -12.13 -8.66
CA ALA A 69 -3.01 -11.90 -7.42
C ALA A 69 -2.01 -11.86 -6.25
N PRO A 70 -2.09 -10.86 -5.37
CA PRO A 70 -1.22 -10.81 -4.20
C PRO A 70 -1.39 -12.04 -3.32
N LEU A 71 -0.31 -12.42 -2.63
CA LEU A 71 -0.29 -13.56 -1.72
C LEU A 71 -1.44 -13.49 -0.71
N SER A 72 -2.01 -14.65 -0.38
CA SER A 72 -2.86 -14.79 0.80
C SER A 72 -2.06 -14.53 2.09
N ILE A 73 -2.76 -14.25 3.19
CA ILE A 73 -2.14 -14.03 4.51
C ILE A 73 -1.21 -15.19 4.86
N GLN A 74 -1.68 -16.43 4.70
CA GLN A 74 -0.91 -17.64 5.04
C GLN A 74 0.35 -17.81 4.18
N GLN A 75 0.26 -17.52 2.88
CA GLN A 75 1.41 -17.56 1.98
C GLN A 75 2.43 -16.48 2.37
N ARG A 76 1.96 -15.26 2.65
CA ARG A 76 2.80 -14.16 3.09
C ARG A 76 3.54 -14.47 4.38
N GLU A 77 2.85 -15.01 5.39
CA GLU A 77 3.46 -15.43 6.66
C GLU A 77 4.57 -16.48 6.45
N ARG A 78 4.34 -17.47 5.56
CA ARG A 78 5.37 -18.45 5.21
C ARG A 78 6.59 -17.80 4.59
N THR A 79 6.40 -16.87 3.66
CA THR A 79 7.50 -16.14 3.01
C THR A 79 8.25 -15.25 4.00
N VAL A 80 7.56 -14.58 4.92
CA VAL A 80 8.20 -13.80 5.99
C VAL A 80 9.04 -14.71 6.89
N ARG A 81 8.50 -15.88 7.30
CA ARG A 81 9.23 -16.85 8.11
C ARG A 81 10.49 -17.35 7.40
N GLU A 82 10.39 -17.66 6.11
CA GLU A 82 11.56 -18.07 5.31
C GLU A 82 12.63 -16.98 5.26
N ALA A 83 12.25 -15.74 5.00
CA ALA A 83 13.16 -14.60 5.00
C ALA A 83 13.82 -14.39 6.38
N TRP A 84 13.01 -14.47 7.45
CA TRP A 84 13.48 -14.38 8.82
C TRP A 84 14.50 -15.48 9.15
N GLN A 85 14.21 -16.72 8.80
CA GLN A 85 15.12 -17.85 9.03
C GLN A 85 16.47 -17.66 8.33
N LYS A 86 16.44 -17.12 7.10
CA LYS A 86 17.68 -16.88 6.33
C LYS A 86 18.52 -15.73 6.86
N ALA A 87 17.91 -14.68 7.36
CA ALA A 87 18.61 -13.42 7.66
C ALA A 87 18.68 -13.05 9.15
N LEU A 88 17.74 -13.52 9.98
CA LEU A 88 17.54 -13.02 11.33
C LEU A 88 17.48 -14.10 12.42
N SER A 89 17.57 -15.39 12.08
CA SER A 89 17.40 -16.50 13.04
C SER A 89 18.36 -16.44 14.25
N ASN A 90 19.54 -15.83 14.09
CA ASN A 90 20.52 -15.66 15.16
C ASN A 90 20.50 -14.27 15.80
N THR A 91 19.36 -13.60 15.79
CA THR A 91 19.18 -12.25 16.34
C THR A 91 18.01 -12.21 17.33
N ALA A 92 17.88 -11.12 18.07
CA ALA A 92 16.71 -10.85 18.91
C ALA A 92 15.50 -10.32 18.13
N ILE A 93 15.61 -10.18 16.80
CA ILE A 93 14.53 -9.69 15.93
C ILE A 93 13.58 -10.85 15.66
N THR A 94 12.30 -10.68 15.94
CA THR A 94 11.27 -11.71 15.74
C THR A 94 10.66 -11.66 14.34
N GLU A 95 9.99 -12.75 13.93
CA GLU A 95 9.19 -12.79 12.69
C GLU A 95 8.15 -11.66 12.63
N HIS A 96 7.49 -11.39 13.77
CA HIS A 96 6.50 -10.33 13.87
C HIS A 96 7.11 -8.92 13.67
N MET A 97 8.31 -8.69 14.20
CA MET A 97 9.03 -7.43 13.97
C MET A 97 9.39 -7.27 12.49
N LEU A 98 9.83 -8.34 11.82
CA LEU A 98 10.11 -8.31 10.38
C LEU A 98 8.83 -8.04 9.57
N LEU A 99 7.73 -8.73 9.86
CA LEU A 99 6.45 -8.49 9.18
C LEU A 99 6.00 -7.04 9.33
N SER A 100 6.02 -6.51 10.56
CA SER A 100 5.66 -5.11 10.83
C SER A 100 6.56 -4.11 10.10
N GLU A 101 7.85 -4.46 9.95
CA GLU A 101 8.79 -3.58 9.26
C GLU A 101 8.62 -3.61 7.75
N ILE A 102 8.32 -4.79 7.16
CA ILE A 102 7.96 -4.93 5.75
C ILE A 102 6.73 -4.07 5.44
N ASP A 103 5.69 -4.15 6.27
CA ASP A 103 4.48 -3.33 6.10
C ASP A 103 4.83 -1.84 6.11
N TRP A 104 5.59 -1.41 7.10
CA TRP A 104 5.97 -0.01 7.20
C TRP A 104 6.80 0.48 6.00
N VAL A 105 7.78 -0.30 5.54
CA VAL A 105 8.61 0.07 4.37
C VAL A 105 7.75 0.15 3.11
N LYS A 106 6.79 -0.77 2.94
CA LYS A 106 5.91 -0.78 1.76
C LYS A 106 4.83 0.30 1.80
N ASP A 107 4.52 0.85 2.96
CA ASP A 107 3.61 1.99 3.13
C ASP A 107 4.30 3.35 2.85
N GLN A 108 5.63 3.37 2.74
CA GLN A 108 6.38 4.58 2.36
C GLN A 108 6.49 4.69 0.83
N PRO A 109 6.82 5.88 0.28
CA PRO A 109 7.42 5.97 -1.04
C PRO A 109 8.60 5.00 -1.15
N PRO A 110 8.96 4.52 -2.36
CA PRO A 110 10.03 3.56 -2.51
C PRO A 110 11.32 4.00 -1.83
N LEU A 111 11.75 3.25 -0.82
CA LEU A 111 12.96 3.51 -0.05
C LEU A 111 14.12 2.66 -0.59
N ASN A 112 15.32 3.24 -0.61
CA ASN A 112 16.57 2.50 -0.70
C ASN A 112 17.14 2.24 0.70
N GLN A 113 18.25 1.50 0.78
CA GLN A 113 18.90 1.17 2.05
C GLN A 113 19.31 2.41 2.85
N ALA A 114 19.87 3.42 2.21
CA ALA A 114 20.33 4.64 2.89
C ALA A 114 19.15 5.42 3.47
N ASP A 115 18.04 5.53 2.71
CA ASP A 115 16.81 6.16 3.17
C ASP A 115 16.22 5.41 4.37
N TYR A 116 16.18 4.07 4.31
CA TYR A 116 15.71 3.24 5.42
C TYR A 116 16.57 3.41 6.68
N LEU A 117 17.90 3.39 6.55
CA LEU A 117 18.82 3.50 7.68
C LEU A 117 18.73 4.88 8.36
N SER A 118 18.44 5.94 7.61
CA SER A 118 18.29 7.31 8.11
C SER A 118 16.85 7.66 8.54
N ALA A 119 15.86 6.81 8.20
CA ALA A 119 14.45 7.09 8.46
C ALA A 119 14.14 7.31 9.94
N ASP A 120 13.24 8.26 10.21
CA ASP A 120 12.68 8.49 11.54
C ASP A 120 11.76 7.31 11.93
N ARG A 121 12.02 6.74 13.08
CA ARG A 121 11.27 5.59 13.60
C ARG A 121 10.37 5.93 14.79
N ARG A 122 10.10 7.20 15.03
CA ARG A 122 9.16 7.60 16.10
C ARG A 122 7.78 6.99 15.84
N GLY A 123 7.15 6.48 16.89
CA GLY A 123 5.84 5.82 16.81
C GLY A 123 5.89 4.35 16.39
N ARG A 124 7.08 3.77 16.11
CA ARG A 124 7.23 2.32 15.91
C ARG A 124 7.13 1.58 17.24
N GLY A 125 6.48 0.42 17.26
CA GLY A 125 6.28 -0.38 18.49
C GLY A 125 7.55 -1.01 19.08
N PHE A 126 8.71 -0.88 18.39
CA PHE A 126 10.01 -1.40 18.83
C PHE A 126 11.16 -0.55 18.31
N GLY A 127 12.24 -0.50 19.08
CA GLY A 127 13.49 0.14 18.69
C GLY A 127 14.40 -0.82 17.93
N LEU A 128 15.21 -0.29 17.01
CA LEU A 128 16.30 -1.00 16.34
C LEU A 128 17.54 -0.12 16.39
N ASN A 129 18.66 -0.66 16.86
CA ASN A 129 19.96 0.00 16.73
C ASN A 129 20.47 -0.07 15.29
N THR A 130 21.58 0.57 14.98
CA THR A 130 22.14 0.65 13.61
C THR A 130 22.42 -0.73 13.01
N GLU A 131 23.03 -1.64 13.77
CA GLU A 131 23.32 -3.00 13.29
C GLU A 131 22.04 -3.79 13.03
N GLN A 132 21.06 -3.68 13.93
CA GLN A 132 19.76 -4.32 13.76
C GLN A 132 19.01 -3.77 12.55
N ARG A 133 19.11 -2.46 12.26
CA ARG A 133 18.54 -1.86 11.05
C ARG A 133 19.18 -2.44 9.78
N GLN A 134 20.50 -2.59 9.75
CA GLN A 134 21.19 -3.19 8.60
C GLN A 134 20.73 -4.63 8.36
N ARG A 135 20.66 -5.44 9.43
CA ARG A 135 20.17 -6.83 9.35
C ARG A 135 18.70 -6.90 8.94
N MET A 136 17.88 -5.99 9.46
CA MET A 136 16.46 -5.89 9.08
C MET A 136 16.31 -5.56 7.60
N TRP A 137 17.12 -4.64 7.06
CA TRP A 137 17.09 -4.33 5.63
C TRP A 137 17.44 -5.55 4.77
N ILE A 138 18.48 -6.28 5.13
CA ILE A 138 18.85 -7.53 4.45
C ILE A 138 17.68 -8.54 4.46
N ALA A 139 16.95 -8.63 5.57
CA ALA A 139 15.80 -9.52 5.66
C ALA A 139 14.63 -9.05 4.78
N ILE A 140 14.40 -7.75 4.68
CA ILE A 140 13.39 -7.15 3.78
C ILE A 140 13.77 -7.44 2.32
N GLU A 141 15.03 -7.25 1.93
CA GLU A 141 15.52 -7.59 0.58
C GLU A 141 15.40 -9.10 0.30
N THR A 142 15.71 -9.94 1.29
CA THR A 142 15.55 -11.40 1.18
C THR A 142 14.09 -11.77 0.96
N TYR A 143 13.16 -11.14 1.69
CA TYR A 143 11.72 -11.32 1.49
C TYR A 143 11.30 -10.94 0.07
N GLN A 144 11.72 -9.77 -0.41
CA GLN A 144 11.40 -9.32 -1.76
C GLN A 144 11.97 -10.24 -2.83
N HIS A 145 13.22 -10.70 -2.64
CA HIS A 145 13.86 -11.65 -3.56
C HIS A 145 13.10 -12.97 -3.65
N ILE A 146 12.59 -13.49 -2.53
CA ILE A 146 11.76 -14.72 -2.54
C ILE A 146 10.47 -14.48 -3.34
N LEU A 147 9.80 -13.32 -3.17
CA LEU A 147 8.63 -12.98 -3.96
C LEU A 147 8.96 -12.92 -5.46
N ASP A 148 10.05 -12.26 -5.83
CA ASP A 148 10.45 -12.09 -7.22
C ASP A 148 10.80 -13.44 -7.87
N GLN A 149 11.49 -14.35 -7.16
CA GLN A 149 11.77 -15.70 -7.63
C GLN A 149 10.50 -16.53 -7.86
N GLN A 150 9.48 -16.32 -7.05
CA GLN A 150 8.18 -16.99 -7.18
C GLN A 150 7.26 -16.33 -8.21
N GLY A 151 7.66 -15.21 -8.80
CA GLY A 151 6.77 -14.40 -9.63
C GLY A 151 5.55 -13.87 -8.85
N ALA A 152 5.67 -13.76 -7.53
CA ALA A 152 4.61 -13.36 -6.62
C ALA A 152 4.72 -11.89 -6.19
N LEU A 153 3.68 -11.38 -5.58
CA LEU A 153 3.69 -10.07 -4.92
C LEU A 153 2.76 -10.09 -3.70
N ASP A 154 2.97 -9.20 -2.77
CA ASP A 154 2.02 -8.95 -1.70
C ASP A 154 1.21 -7.66 -1.93
N TRP A 155 0.25 -7.39 -1.05
CA TRP A 155 -0.61 -6.21 -1.18
C TRP A 155 0.16 -4.88 -1.09
N GLY A 156 1.28 -4.84 -0.38
CA GLY A 156 2.14 -3.66 -0.29
C GLY A 156 2.93 -3.37 -1.57
N ASP A 157 3.18 -4.39 -2.42
CA ASP A 157 3.85 -4.20 -3.70
C ASP A 157 2.97 -3.48 -4.72
N VAL A 158 1.65 -3.60 -4.59
CA VAL A 158 0.71 -3.04 -5.57
C VAL A 158 0.84 -1.52 -5.68
N PRO A 159 0.71 -0.72 -4.60
CA PRO A 159 0.90 0.72 -4.68
C PRO A 159 2.33 1.11 -5.04
N GLN A 160 3.34 0.38 -4.57
CA GLN A 160 4.75 0.62 -4.89
C GLN A 160 5.04 0.53 -6.40
N ARG A 161 4.48 -0.48 -7.07
CA ARG A 161 4.64 -0.65 -8.52
C ARG A 161 3.89 0.43 -9.31
N ILE A 162 2.70 0.82 -8.88
CA ILE A 162 1.95 1.93 -9.49
C ILE A 162 2.72 3.25 -9.33
N TRP A 163 3.28 3.49 -8.14
CA TRP A 163 4.09 4.68 -7.88
C TRP A 163 5.29 4.77 -8.84
N ARG A 164 6.11 3.72 -8.91
CA ARG A 164 7.27 3.67 -9.82
C ARG A 164 6.87 3.90 -11.27
N PHE A 165 5.79 3.29 -11.71
CA PHE A 165 5.29 3.47 -13.05
C PHE A 165 4.85 4.91 -13.34
N ALA A 166 4.21 5.59 -12.38
CA ALA A 166 3.82 6.98 -12.51
C ALA A 166 5.06 7.90 -12.59
N GLU A 167 6.09 7.66 -11.78
CA GLU A 167 7.35 8.41 -11.82
C GLU A 167 8.08 8.24 -13.15
N GLU A 168 8.18 7.00 -13.67
CA GLU A 168 8.82 6.71 -14.95
C GLU A 168 8.13 7.42 -16.14
N LYS A 169 6.81 7.54 -16.07
CA LYS A 169 6.02 8.20 -17.13
C LYS A 169 5.88 9.71 -16.96
N LYS A 170 6.34 10.28 -15.84
CA LYS A 170 6.14 11.70 -15.49
C LYS A 170 4.67 12.15 -15.59
N VAL A 171 3.77 11.28 -15.14
CA VAL A 171 2.31 11.53 -15.13
C VAL A 171 1.94 12.25 -13.84
#